data_60564267394a085aa7ac0c1b5dcf452d
#
_entry.id   60564267394a085aa7ac0c1b5dcf452d
#
_cell.length_a   1.000
_cell.length_b   1.000
_cell.length_c   1.000
_cell.angle_alpha   90.00
_cell.angle_beta   90.00
_cell.angle_gamma   90.00
#
_symmetry.space_group_name_H-M   'P 1'
#
loop_
_entity.id
_entity.type
_entity.pdbx_description
1 polymer ?
#
loop_
_entity_poly.entity_id
_entity_poly.type
_entity_poly.pdbx_seq_one_letter_code
_entity_poly.pdbx_strand_id
1 'polypeptide(L)'
;MNELPEAERERTPIPSFLRQVARRRPIADGAERCELCSAELAPVHQHLLDPRKREIACSCDGCAVLFCGQPGARYLRIPRRIRALADFQMPNLQWESLMIPINLAFFYYDTAGGRMMAMYPSPAGAIESLLSLESWAEISARHPSLQTMEPDVETFLVNRVGANHVYYIVPIDECFHLVGLIRMHWRGLSGGAEVWKHIHEFFLSLQARSTEVRESVANQKPESIHA
;
A
#
# COMPACT_ATOMS: atom_id res chain seq x y z
N MET A 1 -55.78 9.51 -42.37
CA MET A 1 -54.57 10.30 -42.13
C MET A 1 -54.85 11.20 -40.93
N ASN A 2 -54.48 10.78 -39.72
CA ASN A 2 -54.65 11.53 -38.52
C ASN A 2 -53.26 11.72 -37.93
N GLU A 3 -52.75 12.95 -38.09
CA GLU A 3 -51.49 13.37 -37.45
C GLU A 3 -51.79 13.68 -35.99
N LEU A 4 -51.09 13.02 -35.08
CA LEU A 4 -51.06 13.32 -33.67
C LEU A 4 -50.14 14.52 -33.38
N PRO A 5 -50.52 15.49 -32.55
CA PRO A 5 -49.64 16.62 -32.23
C PRO A 5 -48.45 16.20 -31.38
N GLU A 6 -47.26 16.63 -31.76
CA GLU A 6 -46.03 16.55 -30.98
C GLU A 6 -46.20 17.37 -29.67
N ALA A 7 -46.26 16.67 -28.55
CA ALA A 7 -46.20 17.31 -27.22
C ALA A 7 -44.80 17.90 -27.02
N GLU A 8 -44.67 19.21 -27.08
CA GLU A 8 -43.54 19.98 -26.61
C GLU A 8 -43.27 19.62 -25.12
N ARG A 9 -42.23 18.83 -24.90
CA ARG A 9 -41.71 18.61 -23.55
C ARG A 9 -41.07 19.91 -23.04
N GLU A 10 -41.80 20.70 -22.28
CA GLU A 10 -41.26 21.82 -21.51
C GLU A 10 -40.10 21.34 -20.66
N ARG A 11 -38.87 21.70 -21.06
CA ARG A 11 -37.67 21.48 -20.27
C ARG A 11 -37.73 22.40 -19.05
N THR A 12 -38.06 21.86 -17.89
CA THR A 12 -38.00 22.55 -16.62
C THR A 12 -36.63 23.21 -16.44
N PRO A 13 -36.52 24.53 -16.26
CA PRO A 13 -35.23 25.18 -16.12
C PRO A 13 -34.51 24.69 -14.86
N ILE A 14 -33.29 24.22 -15.02
CA ILE A 14 -32.44 23.78 -13.89
C ILE A 14 -32.25 24.97 -12.94
N PRO A 15 -32.60 24.83 -11.63
CA PRO A 15 -32.45 25.90 -10.66
C PRO A 15 -31.03 26.49 -10.63
N SER A 16 -30.92 27.80 -10.49
CA SER A 16 -29.67 28.55 -10.58
C SER A 16 -28.57 28.06 -9.60
N PHE A 17 -29.01 27.56 -8.42
CA PHE A 17 -28.08 26.99 -7.44
C PHE A 17 -27.41 25.69 -7.94
N LEU A 18 -28.10 24.83 -8.70
CA LEU A 18 -27.52 23.63 -9.30
C LEU A 18 -26.51 23.98 -10.42
N ARG A 19 -26.72 25.09 -11.13
CA ARG A 19 -25.73 25.61 -12.09
C ARG A 19 -24.47 26.13 -11.40
N GLN A 20 -24.60 26.69 -10.17
CA GLN A 20 -23.43 27.12 -9.38
C GLN A 20 -22.61 25.92 -8.86
N VAL A 21 -23.28 24.86 -8.40
CA VAL A 21 -22.61 23.61 -7.97
C VAL A 21 -21.94 22.89 -9.15
N ALA A 22 -22.56 22.96 -10.35
CA ALA A 22 -22.01 22.37 -11.57
C ALA A 22 -20.89 23.19 -12.23
N ARG A 23 -20.61 24.42 -11.78
CA ARG A 23 -19.42 25.17 -12.20
C ARG A 23 -18.18 24.55 -11.54
N ARG A 24 -17.67 23.50 -12.15
CA ARG A 24 -16.34 22.98 -11.86
C ARG A 24 -15.35 24.12 -12.05
N ARG A 25 -14.62 24.50 -11.00
CA ARG A 25 -13.47 25.41 -11.15
C ARG A 25 -12.57 24.87 -12.25
N PRO A 26 -12.03 25.73 -13.13
CA PRO A 26 -11.06 25.27 -14.14
C PRO A 26 -9.92 24.55 -13.39
N ILE A 27 -9.62 23.35 -13.85
CA ILE A 27 -8.54 22.52 -13.31
C ILE A 27 -7.24 23.23 -13.69
N ALA A 28 -6.40 23.57 -12.72
CA ALA A 28 -4.99 23.78 -13.01
C ALA A 28 -4.47 22.43 -13.58
N ASP A 29 -3.95 22.43 -14.80
CA ASP A 29 -3.45 21.23 -15.47
C ASP A 29 -2.44 20.54 -14.54
N GLY A 30 -2.77 19.30 -14.09
CA GLY A 30 -1.92 18.47 -13.26
C GLY A 30 -2.19 18.46 -11.75
N ALA A 31 -3.15 19.22 -11.21
CA ALA A 31 -3.50 19.15 -9.78
C ALA A 31 -4.31 17.88 -9.46
N GLU A 32 -3.82 17.08 -8.52
CA GLU A 32 -4.55 15.93 -8.00
C GLU A 32 -5.79 16.36 -7.24
N ARG A 33 -6.84 15.54 -7.28
CA ARG A 33 -8.12 15.82 -6.62
C ARG A 33 -8.54 14.68 -5.71
N CYS A 34 -9.18 15.07 -4.61
CA CYS A 34 -9.83 14.12 -3.73
C CYS A 34 -10.88 13.31 -4.49
N GLU A 35 -10.74 12.00 -4.51
CA GLU A 35 -11.64 11.10 -5.24
C GLU A 35 -13.04 11.03 -4.61
N LEU A 36 -13.19 11.48 -3.35
CA LEU A 36 -14.47 11.48 -2.63
C LEU A 36 -15.27 12.78 -2.80
N CYS A 37 -14.61 13.96 -2.81
CA CYS A 37 -15.29 15.25 -2.87
C CYS A 37 -14.80 16.18 -3.98
N SER A 38 -13.81 15.76 -4.77
CA SER A 38 -13.21 16.53 -5.86
C SER A 38 -12.50 17.84 -5.43
N ALA A 39 -12.23 18.04 -4.14
CA ALA A 39 -11.39 19.13 -3.66
C ALA A 39 -9.94 18.95 -4.20
N GLU A 40 -9.27 20.05 -4.47
CA GLU A 40 -7.87 20.05 -4.85
C GLU A 40 -7.00 19.54 -3.69
N LEU A 41 -6.02 18.70 -4.01
CA LEU A 41 -5.13 18.09 -3.03
C LEU A 41 -3.76 18.78 -3.05
N ALA A 42 -3.15 18.90 -1.86
CA ALA A 42 -1.74 19.23 -1.75
C ALA A 42 -0.89 18.08 -2.30
N PRO A 43 0.37 18.33 -2.72
CA PRO A 43 1.27 17.27 -3.18
C PRO A 43 1.45 16.13 -2.16
N VAL A 44 1.32 16.43 -0.87
CA VAL A 44 1.32 15.45 0.22
C VAL A 44 -0.09 15.42 0.83
N HIS A 45 -0.85 14.40 0.55
CA HIS A 45 -2.25 14.25 0.97
C HIS A 45 -2.52 12.88 1.59
N GLN A 46 -3.74 12.64 2.05
CA GLN A 46 -4.14 11.37 2.65
C GLN A 46 -4.44 10.32 1.58
N HIS A 47 -4.05 9.08 1.86
CA HIS A 47 -4.52 7.93 1.11
C HIS A 47 -5.45 7.09 1.97
N LEU A 48 -6.52 6.60 1.36
CA LEU A 48 -7.52 5.73 2.00
C LEU A 48 -7.59 4.41 1.24
N LEU A 49 -7.66 3.31 1.98
CA LEU A 49 -7.88 1.99 1.41
C LEU A 49 -9.34 1.58 1.55
N ASP A 50 -9.97 1.14 0.46
CA ASP A 50 -11.19 0.33 0.49
C ASP A 50 -10.77 -1.15 0.57
N PRO A 51 -10.81 -1.81 1.74
CA PRO A 51 -10.28 -3.16 1.88
C PRO A 51 -11.10 -4.20 1.11
N ARG A 52 -12.38 -3.93 0.82
CA ARG A 52 -13.25 -4.83 0.06
C ARG A 52 -12.89 -4.86 -1.41
N LYS A 53 -12.49 -3.71 -1.95
CA LYS A 53 -12.11 -3.57 -3.36
C LYS A 53 -10.60 -3.69 -3.58
N ARG A 54 -9.82 -3.53 -2.50
CA ARG A 54 -8.35 -3.40 -2.54
C ARG A 54 -7.91 -2.21 -3.41
N GLU A 55 -8.65 -1.10 -3.30
CA GLU A 55 -8.41 0.13 -4.03
C GLU A 55 -7.93 1.23 -3.07
N ILE A 56 -6.90 1.95 -3.50
CA ILE A 56 -6.38 3.12 -2.78
C ILE A 56 -6.95 4.36 -3.45
N ALA A 57 -7.50 5.26 -2.65
CA ALA A 57 -8.06 6.53 -3.09
C ALA A 57 -7.28 7.71 -2.51
N CYS A 58 -6.97 8.71 -3.34
CA CYS A 58 -6.45 10.00 -2.91
C CYS A 58 -7.54 10.81 -2.20
N SER A 59 -7.27 11.33 -1.01
CA SER A 59 -8.26 11.99 -0.18
C SER A 59 -7.75 13.27 0.47
N CYS A 60 -8.63 14.26 0.62
CA CYS A 60 -8.37 15.41 1.47
C CYS A 60 -8.54 15.05 2.95
N ASP A 61 -7.96 15.86 3.85
CA ASP A 61 -8.04 15.61 5.29
C ASP A 61 -9.49 15.57 5.80
N GLY A 62 -10.38 16.41 5.28
CA GLY A 62 -11.79 16.40 5.64
C GLY A 62 -12.49 15.09 5.33
N CYS A 63 -12.28 14.54 4.13
CA CYS A 63 -12.83 13.23 3.76
C CYS A 63 -12.20 12.10 4.57
N ALA A 64 -10.90 12.16 4.83
CA ALA A 64 -10.21 11.17 5.65
C ALA A 64 -10.77 11.11 7.08
N VAL A 65 -11.12 12.26 7.68
CA VAL A 65 -11.78 12.32 9.00
C VAL A 65 -13.20 11.79 8.94
N LEU A 66 -13.97 12.14 7.90
CA LEU A 66 -15.39 11.77 7.80
C LEU A 66 -15.63 10.29 7.50
N PHE A 67 -14.76 9.68 6.70
CA PHE A 67 -14.99 8.33 6.16
C PHE A 67 -14.11 7.24 6.76
N CYS A 68 -13.21 7.60 7.69
CA CYS A 68 -12.35 6.66 8.43
C CYS A 68 -12.58 6.74 9.95
N GLY A 69 -12.18 5.67 10.66
CA GLY A 69 -12.11 5.68 12.13
C GLY A 69 -13.42 5.46 12.86
N GLN A 70 -14.53 5.25 12.17
CA GLN A 70 -15.82 4.89 12.78
C GLN A 70 -16.07 3.39 12.67
N PRO A 71 -16.76 2.76 13.62
CA PRO A 71 -17.18 1.36 13.50
C PRO A 71 -17.98 1.16 12.20
N GLY A 72 -17.53 0.23 11.34
CA GLY A 72 -18.14 -0.02 10.04
C GLY A 72 -17.79 0.97 8.93
N ALA A 73 -16.80 1.84 9.15
CA ALA A 73 -16.29 2.72 8.11
C ALA A 73 -15.86 1.90 6.87
N ARG A 74 -16.19 2.42 5.70
CA ARG A 74 -15.83 1.78 4.44
C ARG A 74 -14.33 1.83 4.15
N TYR A 75 -13.68 2.92 4.59
CA TYR A 75 -12.29 3.19 4.28
C TYR A 75 -11.43 3.08 5.53
N LEU A 76 -10.21 2.59 5.33
CA LEU A 76 -9.13 2.62 6.30
C LEU A 76 -8.16 3.73 5.90
N ARG A 77 -7.69 4.51 6.89
CA ARG A 77 -6.64 5.51 6.64
C ARG A 77 -5.31 4.79 6.53
N ILE A 78 -4.59 5.02 5.45
CA ILE A 78 -3.22 4.53 5.29
C ILE A 78 -2.30 5.40 6.16
N PRO A 79 -1.51 4.81 7.08
CA PRO A 79 -0.57 5.55 7.92
C PRO A 79 0.58 6.12 7.06
N ARG A 80 1.31 7.12 7.61
CA ARG A 80 2.49 7.69 6.92
C ARG A 80 3.81 7.26 7.52
N ARG A 81 3.77 6.45 8.56
CA ARG A 81 4.97 6.02 9.26
C ARG A 81 5.70 4.93 8.49
N ILE A 82 7.01 5.08 8.39
CA ILE A 82 7.91 4.09 7.82
C ILE A 82 8.87 3.66 8.93
N ARG A 83 8.95 2.36 9.17
CA ARG A 83 9.80 1.77 10.22
C ARG A 83 10.87 0.91 9.57
N ALA A 84 12.15 1.25 9.75
CA ALA A 84 13.27 0.42 9.34
C ALA A 84 13.59 -0.56 10.47
N LEU A 85 13.61 -1.85 10.18
CA LEU A 85 13.89 -2.91 11.16
C LEU A 85 15.40 -3.20 11.15
N ALA A 86 16.17 -2.43 11.95
CA ALA A 86 17.63 -2.42 11.90
C ALA A 86 18.26 -3.76 12.31
N ASP A 87 17.68 -4.46 13.28
CA ASP A 87 18.21 -5.72 13.83
C ASP A 87 17.50 -6.95 13.24
N PHE A 88 16.60 -6.76 12.26
CA PHE A 88 15.87 -7.85 11.66
C PHE A 88 16.80 -8.72 10.80
N GLN A 89 16.73 -10.01 11.01
CA GLN A 89 17.51 -10.98 10.24
C GLN A 89 16.61 -12.10 9.76
N MET A 90 16.71 -12.40 8.48
CA MET A 90 16.04 -13.53 7.86
C MET A 90 17.08 -14.41 7.15
N PRO A 91 17.45 -15.56 7.71
CA PRO A 91 18.34 -16.52 7.05
C PRO A 91 17.81 -16.96 5.69
N ASN A 92 18.72 -17.39 4.79
CA ASN A 92 18.31 -17.83 3.45
C ASN A 92 17.30 -18.98 3.47
N LEU A 93 17.49 -19.97 4.32
CA LEU A 93 16.54 -21.09 4.46
C LEU A 93 15.14 -20.62 4.83
N GLN A 94 15.03 -19.61 5.69
CA GLN A 94 13.75 -19.04 6.08
C GLN A 94 13.09 -18.26 4.92
N TRP A 95 13.90 -17.53 4.13
CA TRP A 95 13.41 -16.87 2.93
C TRP A 95 12.92 -17.88 1.88
N GLU A 96 13.69 -18.93 1.64
CA GLU A 96 13.34 -19.99 0.69
C GLU A 96 12.05 -20.72 1.08
N SER A 97 11.81 -20.90 2.39
CA SER A 97 10.57 -21.54 2.88
C SER A 97 9.29 -20.72 2.59
N LEU A 98 9.42 -19.42 2.31
CA LEU A 98 8.31 -18.57 1.92
C LEU A 98 7.87 -18.73 0.45
N MET A 99 8.64 -19.49 -0.35
CA MET A 99 8.35 -19.78 -1.76
C MET A 99 8.21 -18.51 -2.63
N ILE A 100 8.91 -17.44 -2.29
CA ILE A 100 8.94 -16.20 -3.07
C ILE A 100 9.94 -16.34 -4.22
N PRO A 101 9.55 -16.13 -5.48
CA PRO A 101 10.41 -16.43 -6.63
C PRO A 101 11.52 -15.40 -6.87
N ILE A 102 11.46 -14.24 -6.22
CA ILE A 102 12.43 -13.14 -6.36
C ILE A 102 12.82 -12.58 -4.99
N ASN A 103 13.93 -11.84 -4.94
CA ASN A 103 14.48 -11.27 -3.70
C ASN A 103 13.85 -9.92 -3.31
N LEU A 104 12.60 -9.69 -3.69
CA LEU A 104 11.84 -8.47 -3.39
C LEU A 104 10.37 -8.83 -3.19
N ALA A 105 9.83 -8.61 -2.00
CA ALA A 105 8.46 -8.96 -1.68
C ALA A 105 7.89 -8.08 -0.57
N PHE A 106 6.56 -8.08 -0.44
CA PHE A 106 5.88 -7.43 0.67
C PHE A 106 4.72 -8.30 1.18
N PHE A 107 4.48 -8.22 2.49
CA PHE A 107 3.54 -9.06 3.19
C PHE A 107 2.59 -8.21 4.01
N TYR A 108 1.29 -8.49 3.96
CA TYR A 108 0.28 -7.81 4.75
C TYR A 108 -0.85 -8.76 5.12
N TYR A 109 -1.57 -8.46 6.20
CA TYR A 109 -2.76 -9.22 6.57
C TYR A 109 -3.97 -8.64 5.84
N ASP A 110 -4.64 -9.46 5.04
CA ASP A 110 -5.88 -9.13 4.33
C ASP A 110 -7.06 -9.52 5.21
N THR A 111 -7.74 -8.54 5.78
CA THR A 111 -8.89 -8.80 6.66
C THR A 111 -10.09 -9.37 5.91
N ALA A 112 -10.28 -9.00 4.65
CA ALA A 112 -11.36 -9.51 3.81
C ALA A 112 -11.19 -10.99 3.49
N GLY A 113 -9.95 -11.44 3.27
CA GLY A 113 -9.60 -12.84 3.04
C GLY A 113 -9.26 -13.60 4.31
N GLY A 114 -9.09 -12.92 5.46
CA GLY A 114 -8.75 -13.54 6.74
C GLY A 114 -7.37 -14.21 6.77
N ARG A 115 -6.40 -13.74 5.96
CA ARG A 115 -5.09 -14.38 5.81
C ARG A 115 -3.94 -13.41 5.52
N MET A 116 -2.73 -13.88 5.79
CA MET A 116 -1.54 -13.20 5.29
C MET A 116 -1.42 -13.35 3.78
N MET A 117 -1.09 -12.24 3.14
CA MET A 117 -0.82 -12.15 1.72
C MET A 117 0.67 -11.93 1.52
N ALA A 118 1.26 -12.71 0.63
CA ALA A 118 2.62 -12.47 0.14
C ALA A 118 2.55 -12.00 -1.31
N MET A 119 3.10 -10.83 -1.58
CA MET A 119 3.09 -10.23 -2.90
C MET A 119 4.53 -9.95 -3.35
N TYR A 120 4.77 -10.06 -4.64
CA TYR A 120 6.02 -9.60 -5.22
C TYR A 120 5.77 -8.71 -6.44
N PRO A 121 6.59 -7.67 -6.65
CA PRO A 121 6.42 -6.78 -7.79
C PRO A 121 6.87 -7.45 -9.08
N SER A 122 6.15 -7.18 -10.16
CA SER A 122 6.49 -7.62 -11.51
C SER A 122 6.15 -6.55 -12.54
N PRO A 123 6.63 -6.68 -13.80
CA PRO A 123 6.21 -5.79 -14.89
C PRO A 123 4.70 -5.83 -15.17
N ALA A 124 4.04 -6.93 -14.82
CA ALA A 124 2.59 -7.07 -14.96
C ALA A 124 1.80 -6.46 -13.77
N GLY A 125 2.49 -6.11 -12.68
CA GLY A 125 1.90 -5.60 -11.45
C GLY A 125 2.34 -6.38 -10.22
N ALA A 126 1.63 -6.23 -9.10
CA ALA A 126 1.84 -7.05 -7.91
C ALA A 126 1.25 -8.45 -8.15
N ILE A 127 2.06 -9.48 -7.91
CA ILE A 127 1.66 -10.88 -8.07
C ILE A 127 1.63 -11.54 -6.70
N GLU A 128 0.56 -12.26 -6.42
CA GLU A 128 0.44 -13.07 -5.21
C GLU A 128 1.33 -14.32 -5.32
N SER A 129 2.07 -14.61 -4.25
CA SER A 129 2.80 -15.86 -4.09
C SER A 129 2.06 -16.81 -3.17
N LEU A 130 2.25 -18.10 -3.37
CA LEU A 130 1.72 -19.14 -2.49
C LEU A 130 2.54 -19.15 -1.19
N LEU A 131 2.08 -18.39 -0.20
CA LEU A 131 2.73 -18.29 1.09
C LEU A 131 2.46 -19.53 1.94
N SER A 132 3.52 -20.13 2.50
CA SER A 132 3.38 -21.08 3.59
C SER A 132 2.96 -20.35 4.87
N LEU A 133 1.74 -20.60 5.36
CA LEU A 133 1.25 -20.00 6.59
C LEU A 133 2.07 -20.40 7.81
N GLU A 134 2.57 -21.63 7.83
CA GLU A 134 3.44 -22.15 8.90
C GLU A 134 4.78 -21.40 8.93
N SER A 135 5.43 -21.24 7.78
CA SER A 135 6.68 -20.48 7.67
C SER A 135 6.50 -19.02 8.09
N TRP A 136 5.38 -18.40 7.70
CA TRP A 136 5.07 -17.04 8.16
C TRP A 136 4.85 -16.96 9.68
N ALA A 137 4.12 -17.91 10.26
CA ALA A 137 3.87 -17.94 11.69
C ALA A 137 5.17 -18.06 12.50
N GLU A 138 6.13 -18.88 12.05
CA GLU A 138 7.45 -18.98 12.66
C GLU A 138 8.25 -17.67 12.60
N ILE A 139 8.19 -16.95 11.46
CA ILE A 139 8.86 -15.66 11.29
C ILE A 139 8.24 -14.63 12.23
N SER A 140 6.92 -14.48 12.20
CA SER A 140 6.21 -13.47 12.99
C SER A 140 6.33 -13.72 14.50
N ALA A 141 6.40 -14.98 14.94
CA ALA A 141 6.60 -15.34 16.34
C ALA A 141 7.97 -14.89 16.88
N ARG A 142 8.99 -14.87 16.03
CA ARG A 142 10.36 -14.43 16.40
C ARG A 142 10.56 -12.92 16.35
N HIS A 143 9.68 -12.20 15.64
CA HIS A 143 9.81 -10.78 15.37
C HIS A 143 8.57 -10.02 15.85
N PRO A 144 8.54 -9.54 17.10
CA PRO A 144 7.41 -8.81 17.67
C PRO A 144 6.98 -7.60 16.85
N SER A 145 7.91 -6.94 16.16
CA SER A 145 7.61 -5.81 15.27
C SER A 145 6.58 -6.16 14.20
N LEU A 146 6.61 -7.38 13.66
CA LEU A 146 5.65 -7.84 12.64
C LEU A 146 4.24 -8.02 13.19
N GLN A 147 4.12 -8.32 14.49
CA GLN A 147 2.82 -8.49 15.16
C GLN A 147 2.13 -7.14 15.43
N THR A 148 2.86 -6.02 15.32
CA THR A 148 2.33 -4.68 15.51
C THR A 148 1.86 -4.01 14.23
N MET A 149 1.91 -4.72 13.09
CA MET A 149 1.43 -4.20 11.82
C MET A 149 -0.09 -4.00 11.84
N GLU A 150 -0.53 -2.86 11.37
CA GLU A 150 -1.96 -2.62 11.16
C GLU A 150 -2.45 -3.41 9.94
N PRO A 151 -3.45 -4.29 10.11
CA PRO A 151 -4.01 -5.06 9.01
C PRO A 151 -4.44 -4.17 7.84
N ASP A 152 -4.35 -4.69 6.63
CA ASP A 152 -4.70 -4.06 5.36
C ASP A 152 -3.84 -2.86 4.95
N VAL A 153 -3.37 -2.03 5.90
CA VAL A 153 -2.74 -0.73 5.60
C VAL A 153 -1.25 -0.66 5.85
N GLU A 154 -0.68 -1.57 6.63
CA GLU A 154 0.77 -1.71 6.80
C GLU A 154 1.29 -3.02 6.21
N THR A 155 2.48 -2.96 5.65
CA THR A 155 3.13 -4.08 4.98
C THR A 155 4.56 -4.27 5.48
N PHE A 156 4.98 -5.52 5.61
CA PHE A 156 6.38 -5.89 5.79
C PHE A 156 7.03 -5.96 4.41
N LEU A 157 7.85 -4.98 4.08
CA LEU A 157 8.58 -4.89 2.82
C LEU A 157 10.00 -5.43 2.99
N VAL A 158 10.35 -6.41 2.16
CA VAL A 158 11.63 -7.10 2.15
C VAL A 158 12.36 -6.81 0.85
N ASN A 159 13.58 -6.32 0.95
CA ASN A 159 14.49 -6.22 -0.19
C ASN A 159 15.78 -7.00 0.13
N ARG A 160 16.00 -8.07 -0.60
CA ARG A 160 17.18 -8.94 -0.54
C ARG A 160 17.96 -8.92 -1.86
N VAL A 161 17.72 -7.93 -2.71
CA VAL A 161 18.45 -7.76 -3.96
C VAL A 161 19.86 -7.28 -3.66
N GLY A 162 20.87 -8.03 -4.12
CA GLY A 162 22.27 -7.74 -3.85
C GLY A 162 22.76 -8.25 -2.49
N ALA A 163 23.83 -7.64 -1.97
CA ALA A 163 24.48 -8.07 -0.73
C ALA A 163 23.82 -7.50 0.54
N ASN A 164 23.21 -6.33 0.45
CA ASN A 164 22.62 -5.65 1.59
C ASN A 164 21.12 -5.91 1.65
N HIS A 165 20.72 -6.75 2.60
CA HIS A 165 19.29 -7.03 2.84
C HIS A 165 18.71 -5.96 3.76
N VAL A 166 17.56 -5.40 3.39
CA VAL A 166 16.86 -4.38 4.17
C VAL A 166 15.39 -4.75 4.37
N TYR A 167 14.88 -4.40 5.54
CA TYR A 167 13.56 -4.79 6.01
C TYR A 167 12.84 -3.59 6.58
N TYR A 168 11.59 -3.38 6.17
CA TYR A 168 10.79 -2.24 6.60
C TYR A 168 9.37 -2.67 6.94
N ILE A 169 8.73 -1.93 7.82
CA ILE A 169 7.27 -1.87 7.87
C ILE A 169 6.85 -0.54 7.29
N VAL A 170 6.11 -0.59 6.20
CA VAL A 170 5.73 0.57 5.39
C VAL A 170 4.22 0.63 5.18
N PRO A 171 3.66 1.81 4.88
CA PRO A 171 2.31 1.92 4.36
C PRO A 171 2.15 1.12 3.07
N ILE A 172 0.97 0.54 2.84
CA ILE A 172 0.72 -0.33 1.68
C ILE A 172 0.86 0.41 0.33
N ASP A 173 0.57 1.70 0.29
CA ASP A 173 0.71 2.55 -0.90
C ASP A 173 2.17 2.70 -1.35
N GLU A 174 3.14 2.67 -0.43
CA GLU A 174 4.57 2.64 -0.79
C GLU A 174 4.92 1.37 -1.59
N CYS A 175 4.33 0.23 -1.24
CA CYS A 175 4.55 -1.01 -1.99
C CYS A 175 3.92 -0.94 -3.39
N PHE A 176 2.73 -0.36 -3.52
CA PHE A 176 2.12 -0.15 -4.83
C PHE A 176 2.84 0.92 -5.66
N HIS A 177 3.42 1.94 -5.02
CA HIS A 177 4.31 2.89 -5.68
C HIS A 177 5.53 2.16 -6.28
N LEU A 178 6.20 1.29 -5.50
CA LEU A 178 7.31 0.46 -5.99
C LEU A 178 6.88 -0.41 -7.19
N VAL A 179 5.71 -1.05 -7.11
CA VAL A 179 5.14 -1.82 -8.23
C VAL A 179 4.94 -0.92 -9.45
N GLY A 180 4.44 0.29 -9.27
CA GLY A 180 4.25 1.29 -10.32
C GLY A 180 5.57 1.67 -11.00
N LEU A 181 6.61 1.97 -10.22
CA LEU A 181 7.96 2.25 -10.74
C LEU A 181 8.49 1.10 -11.59
N ILE A 182 8.37 -0.13 -11.11
CA ILE A 182 8.81 -1.31 -11.84
C ILE A 182 8.04 -1.43 -13.17
N ARG A 183 6.72 -1.30 -13.16
CA ARG A 183 5.91 -1.37 -14.38
C ARG A 183 6.26 -0.29 -15.42
N MET A 184 6.54 0.92 -14.97
CA MET A 184 6.86 2.04 -15.87
C MET A 184 8.25 1.90 -16.50
N HIS A 185 9.22 1.41 -15.75
CA HIS A 185 10.63 1.43 -16.15
C HIS A 185 11.19 0.09 -16.59
N TRP A 186 10.43 -1.01 -16.45
CA TRP A 186 10.88 -2.32 -16.90
C TRP A 186 11.05 -2.40 -18.40
N ARG A 187 12.23 -2.84 -18.86
CA ARG A 187 12.53 -3.04 -20.28
C ARG A 187 13.17 -4.40 -20.51
N GLY A 188 12.73 -5.11 -21.54
CA GLY A 188 13.26 -6.41 -21.93
C GLY A 188 13.01 -7.50 -20.86
N LEU A 189 13.81 -8.55 -20.90
CA LEU A 189 13.64 -9.72 -20.01
C LEU A 189 14.17 -9.48 -18.60
N SER A 190 15.25 -8.70 -18.44
CA SER A 190 15.94 -8.47 -17.17
C SER A 190 15.62 -7.13 -16.50
N GLY A 191 14.72 -6.33 -17.08
CA GLY A 191 14.32 -5.03 -16.57
C GLY A 191 15.17 -3.86 -17.06
N GLY A 192 16.43 -4.09 -17.42
CA GLY A 192 17.37 -3.04 -17.84
C GLY A 192 17.92 -2.23 -16.65
N ALA A 193 18.95 -1.42 -16.89
CA ALA A 193 19.65 -0.67 -15.82
C ALA A 193 18.76 0.42 -15.18
N GLU A 194 17.82 0.98 -15.95
CA GLU A 194 16.96 2.09 -15.50
C GLU A 194 16.04 1.69 -14.36
N VAL A 195 15.35 0.53 -14.45
CA VAL A 195 14.46 0.07 -13.38
C VAL A 195 15.23 -0.19 -12.09
N TRP A 196 16.44 -0.75 -12.17
CA TRP A 196 17.26 -0.98 -10.98
C TRP A 196 17.71 0.30 -10.31
N LYS A 197 17.98 1.36 -11.10
CA LYS A 197 18.25 2.70 -10.57
C LYS A 197 17.04 3.23 -9.80
N HIS A 198 15.83 3.18 -10.36
CA HIS A 198 14.62 3.64 -9.69
C HIS A 198 14.29 2.82 -8.43
N ILE A 199 14.49 1.51 -8.45
CA ILE A 199 14.34 0.67 -7.26
C ILE A 199 15.33 1.12 -6.17
N HIS A 200 16.58 1.38 -6.54
CA HIS A 200 17.59 1.87 -5.58
C HIS A 200 17.22 3.23 -4.99
N GLU A 201 16.83 4.19 -5.83
CA GLU A 201 16.37 5.52 -5.42
C GLU A 201 15.15 5.45 -4.48
N PHE A 202 14.21 4.54 -4.77
CA PHE A 202 13.06 4.28 -3.90
C PHE A 202 13.51 3.84 -2.50
N PHE A 203 14.40 2.87 -2.38
CA PHE A 203 14.89 2.40 -1.07
C PHE A 203 15.74 3.45 -0.34
N LEU A 204 16.52 4.28 -1.03
CA LEU A 204 17.20 5.43 -0.42
C LEU A 204 16.19 6.44 0.14
N SER A 205 15.11 6.71 -0.58
CA SER A 205 14.03 7.58 -0.11
C SER A 205 13.32 7.00 1.11
N LEU A 206 13.04 5.69 1.13
CA LEU A 206 12.47 5.03 2.30
C LEU A 206 13.38 5.15 3.52
N GLN A 207 14.67 4.89 3.34
CA GLN A 207 15.66 5.01 4.41
C GLN A 207 15.70 6.41 5.00
N ALA A 208 15.71 7.44 4.16
CA ALA A 208 15.74 8.84 4.59
C ALA A 208 14.49 9.27 5.37
N ARG A 209 13.33 8.63 5.11
CA ARG A 209 12.03 8.93 5.76
C ARG A 209 11.69 7.98 6.90
N SER A 210 12.48 6.93 7.11
CA SER A 210 12.18 5.90 8.11
C SER A 210 12.66 6.27 9.50
N THR A 211 11.97 5.72 10.49
CA THR A 211 12.45 5.67 11.88
C THR A 211 13.01 4.28 12.15
N GLU A 212 14.22 4.19 12.66
CA GLU A 212 14.79 2.92 13.07
C GLU A 212 14.02 2.32 14.25
N VAL A 213 13.64 1.05 14.09
CA VAL A 213 13.06 0.24 15.16
C VAL A 213 14.02 -0.91 15.41
N ARG A 214 14.44 -1.06 16.66
CA ARG A 214 15.23 -2.20 17.13
C ARG A 214 14.31 -3.13 17.90
N GLU A 215 14.36 -4.41 17.60
CA GLU A 215 13.66 -5.41 18.38
C GLU A 215 14.34 -5.52 19.74
N SER A 216 13.64 -5.20 20.82
CA SER A 216 14.13 -5.51 22.15
C SER A 216 14.28 -7.03 22.24
N VAL A 217 15.51 -7.52 22.32
CA VAL A 217 15.83 -8.93 22.54
C VAL A 217 15.13 -9.33 23.84
N ALA A 218 13.97 -10.01 23.69
CA ALA A 218 13.35 -10.67 24.85
C ALA A 218 14.38 -11.68 25.36
N ASN A 219 14.90 -11.40 26.56
CA ASN A 219 15.92 -12.11 27.28
C ASN A 219 15.60 -13.61 27.27
N GLN A 220 16.19 -14.37 26.35
CA GLN A 220 16.19 -15.83 26.42
C GLN A 220 17.03 -16.19 27.63
N LYS A 221 16.32 -16.38 28.76
CA LYS A 221 16.90 -16.96 29.97
C LYS A 221 17.50 -18.31 29.56
N PRO A 222 18.80 -18.55 29.76
CA PRO A 222 19.34 -19.87 29.48
C PRO A 222 18.67 -20.85 30.44
N GLU A 223 17.99 -21.84 29.90
CA GLU A 223 17.57 -23.01 30.66
C GLU A 223 18.82 -23.62 31.30
N SER A 224 18.91 -23.51 32.59
CA SER A 224 19.92 -24.18 33.43
C SER A 224 19.69 -25.69 33.30
N ILE A 225 20.57 -26.31 32.54
CA ILE A 225 20.71 -27.76 32.53
C ILE A 225 21.22 -28.12 33.92
N HIS A 226 20.34 -28.61 34.78
CA HIS A 226 20.73 -29.32 35.99
C HIS A 226 21.02 -30.78 35.59
N ALA A 227 22.27 -31.15 35.78
CA ALA A 227 22.76 -32.51 35.79
C ALA A 227 22.14 -33.34 36.93
#